data_cc4a2f3eec7003aa902602d38bddbad6
#
_entry.id   cc4a2f3eec7003aa902602d38bddbad6
#
_cell.length_a   1.000
_cell.length_b   1.000
_cell.length_c   1.000
_cell.angle_alpha   90.00
_cell.angle_beta   90.00
_cell.angle_gamma   90.00
#
_symmetry.space_group_name_H-M   'P 1'
#
loop_
_entity.id
_entity.type
_entity.pdbx_description
1 polymer ?
#
loop_
_entity_poly.entity_id
_entity_poly.type
_entity_poly.pdbx_seq_one_letter_code
_entity_poly.pdbx_strand_id
1 'polypeptide(L)'
;MIVEYPIDSIAVRQWSSRSTNGGSTGVAVAGVYLFEGETYRGYIYFYPDGTELRPPAINLAQGQIQLHFNLSQYNSTLDLLHNEGVVALYYTSSTDAGLKTGKDPFATPTQDAV
;
A
#
# COMPACT_ATOMS: atom_id res chain seq x y z
N MET A 1 4.33 11.22 13.56
CA MET A 1 4.74 11.59 12.21
C MET A 1 3.72 11.08 11.21
N ILE A 2 3.36 11.88 10.23
CA ILE A 2 2.45 11.47 9.17
C ILE A 2 3.17 11.70 7.85
N VAL A 3 3.28 10.65 7.05
CA VAL A 3 3.87 10.73 5.72
C VAL A 3 2.84 10.25 4.72
N GLU A 4 2.61 11.00 3.66
CA GLU A 4 1.68 10.66 2.60
C GLU A 4 2.30 10.95 1.25
N TYR A 5 2.15 10.02 0.32
CA TYR A 5 2.58 10.21 -1.05
C TYR A 5 1.39 9.95 -1.98
N PRO A 6 1.02 10.92 -2.82
CA PRO A 6 -0.03 10.68 -3.81
C PRO A 6 0.48 9.66 -4.84
N ILE A 7 -0.38 8.71 -5.19
CA ILE A 7 0.00 7.65 -6.13
C ILE A 7 -0.83 7.82 -7.40
N ASP A 8 -0.16 7.89 -8.53
CA ASP A 8 -0.83 8.09 -9.81
C ASP A 8 -0.53 7.00 -10.83
N SER A 9 0.42 6.11 -10.56
CA SER A 9 0.67 4.98 -11.43
C SER A 9 1.20 3.80 -10.64
N ILE A 10 0.99 2.61 -11.20
CA ILE A 10 1.39 1.37 -10.54
C ILE A 10 2.00 0.42 -11.56
N ALA A 11 2.81 -0.52 -11.05
CA ALA A 11 3.26 -1.68 -11.81
C ALA A 11 2.91 -2.91 -11.00
N VAL A 12 2.39 -3.94 -11.66
CA VAL A 12 1.94 -5.15 -11.00
C VAL A 12 2.85 -6.31 -11.39
N ARG A 13 3.19 -7.13 -10.41
CA ARG A 13 3.93 -8.37 -10.61
C ARG A 13 3.16 -9.52 -9.97
N GLN A 14 3.18 -10.64 -10.64
CA GLN A 14 2.70 -11.89 -10.06
C GLN A 14 3.84 -12.90 -10.16
N TRP A 15 4.07 -13.62 -9.07
CA TRP A 15 5.19 -14.55 -9.02
C TRP A 15 4.71 -15.95 -8.71
N SER A 16 5.36 -16.94 -9.28
CA SER A 16 5.18 -18.32 -8.84
C SER A 16 5.93 -18.54 -7.52
N SER A 17 7.02 -17.80 -7.31
CA SER A 17 7.77 -17.87 -6.06
C SER A 17 8.66 -16.65 -5.94
N ARG A 18 8.59 -15.97 -4.79
CA ARG A 18 9.52 -14.89 -4.47
C ARG A 18 9.68 -14.78 -2.97
N SER A 19 10.87 -15.09 -2.50
CA SER A 19 11.22 -14.96 -1.10
C SER A 19 11.44 -13.49 -0.77
N THR A 20 10.85 -13.03 0.34
CA THR A 20 10.98 -11.64 0.79
C THR A 20 11.17 -11.62 2.28
N ASN A 21 11.52 -10.45 2.81
CA ASN A 21 11.60 -10.23 4.25
C ASN A 21 10.27 -9.79 4.86
N GLY A 22 9.22 -9.70 4.06
CA GLY A 22 7.95 -9.16 4.51
C GLY A 22 7.07 -10.14 5.27
N GLY A 23 7.30 -11.43 5.12
CA GLY A 23 6.58 -12.46 5.84
C GLY A 23 7.53 -13.37 6.57
N SER A 24 7.10 -13.87 7.71
CA SER A 24 7.94 -14.74 8.54
C SER A 24 8.23 -16.08 7.87
N THR A 25 7.31 -16.55 7.01
CA THR A 25 7.46 -17.79 6.26
C THR A 25 7.54 -17.56 4.76
N GLY A 26 7.73 -16.45 4.43
CA GLY A 26 7.91 -15.70 3.43
C GLY A 26 8.00 -15.83 1.96
N VAL A 27 6.98 -16.27 1.32
CA VAL A 27 6.96 -16.19 -0.14
C VAL A 27 5.80 -15.29 -0.57
N ALA A 28 6.11 -14.13 -1.10
CA ALA A 28 5.11 -13.26 -1.71
C ALA A 28 4.68 -13.87 -3.05
N VAL A 29 3.40 -13.75 -3.38
CA VAL A 29 2.85 -14.28 -4.63
C VAL A 29 2.50 -13.17 -5.61
N ALA A 30 2.40 -11.94 -5.14
CA ALA A 30 2.14 -10.80 -6.00
C ALA A 30 2.73 -9.55 -5.36
N GLY A 31 2.94 -8.53 -6.18
CA GLY A 31 3.40 -7.23 -5.71
C GLY A 31 2.84 -6.11 -6.56
N VAL A 32 2.61 -4.98 -5.93
CA VAL A 32 2.20 -3.75 -6.58
C VAL A 32 3.23 -2.69 -6.23
N TYR A 33 3.88 -2.13 -7.24
CA TYR A 33 4.84 -1.04 -7.05
C TYR A 33 4.12 0.27 -7.31
N LEU A 34 4.37 1.25 -6.45
CA LEU A 34 3.58 2.47 -6.37
C LEU A 34 4.45 3.67 -6.73
N PHE A 35 3.93 4.53 -7.60
CA PHE A 35 4.70 5.66 -8.12
C PHE A 35 3.91 6.95 -8.00
N GLU A 36 4.64 8.01 -7.72
CA GLU A 36 4.19 9.39 -7.86
C GLU A 36 4.92 9.97 -9.07
N GLY A 37 4.25 10.06 -10.22
CA GLY A 37 4.91 10.37 -11.46
C GLY A 37 5.93 9.28 -11.78
N GLU A 38 7.18 9.66 -11.92
CA GLU A 38 8.28 8.72 -12.14
C GLU A 38 9.01 8.35 -10.85
N THR A 39 8.57 8.88 -9.73
CA THR A 39 9.22 8.62 -8.45
C THR A 39 8.64 7.37 -7.81
N TYR A 40 9.49 6.40 -7.54
CA TYR A 40 9.08 5.18 -6.85
C TYR A 40 8.82 5.50 -5.38
N ARG A 41 7.59 5.17 -4.90
CA ARG A 41 7.17 5.50 -3.54
C ARG A 41 7.03 4.30 -2.63
N GLY A 42 7.08 3.09 -3.17
CA GLY A 42 7.02 1.92 -2.33
C GLY A 42 6.29 0.76 -2.98
N TYR A 43 5.98 -0.23 -2.18
CA TYR A 43 5.35 -1.44 -2.70
C TYR A 43 4.37 -2.01 -1.70
N ILE A 44 3.47 -2.84 -2.24
CA ILE A 44 2.63 -3.73 -1.45
C ILE A 44 2.93 -5.15 -1.94
N TYR A 45 3.41 -5.99 -1.04
CA TYR A 45 3.60 -7.41 -1.33
C TYR A 45 2.44 -8.19 -0.73
N PHE A 46 1.95 -9.17 -1.50
CA PHE A 46 0.81 -9.99 -1.11
C PHE A 46 1.28 -11.41 -0.84
N TYR A 47 0.85 -11.94 0.29
CA TYR A 47 1.26 -13.24 0.78
C TYR A 47 0.05 -14.15 0.92
N PRO A 48 0.22 -15.48 0.81
CA PRO A 48 -0.90 -16.40 1.06
C PRO A 48 -1.54 -16.10 2.40
N ASP A 49 -2.87 -16.20 2.45
CA ASP A 49 -3.60 -15.99 3.70
C ASP A 49 -3.07 -16.94 4.77
N GLY A 50 -2.94 -16.42 5.98
CA GLY A 50 -2.36 -17.19 7.08
C GLY A 50 -0.87 -16.97 7.26
N THR A 51 -0.20 -16.29 6.32
CA THR A 51 1.20 -15.89 6.52
C THR A 51 1.28 -14.84 7.59
N GLU A 52 2.22 -14.98 8.50
CA GLU A 52 2.48 -13.96 9.50
C GLU A 52 3.21 -12.80 8.85
N LEU A 53 2.58 -11.64 8.79
CA LEU A 53 3.11 -10.49 8.05
C LEU A 53 3.95 -9.61 8.95
N ARG A 54 5.00 -9.03 8.38
CA ARG A 54 5.74 -7.97 9.06
C ARG A 54 4.91 -6.70 9.10
N PRO A 55 5.12 -5.84 10.11
CA PRO A 55 4.49 -4.53 10.10
C PRO A 55 5.00 -3.69 8.93
N PRO A 56 4.24 -2.67 8.54
CA PRO A 56 4.70 -1.75 7.51
C PRO A 56 5.97 -1.05 7.92
N ALA A 57 6.75 -0.64 6.95
CA ALA A 57 8.02 0.03 7.19
C ALA A 57 8.13 1.26 6.29
N ILE A 58 8.96 2.21 6.71
CA ILE A 58 9.20 3.42 5.94
C ILE A 58 10.71 3.67 5.87
N ASN A 59 11.15 4.11 4.69
CA ASN A 59 12.49 4.63 4.49
C ASN A 59 12.37 6.11 4.19
N LEU A 60 12.52 6.94 5.21
CA LEU A 60 12.36 8.38 5.06
C LEU A 60 13.39 9.00 4.13
N ALA A 61 14.62 8.49 4.17
CA ALA A 61 15.70 9.03 3.34
C ALA A 61 15.39 8.90 1.86
N GLN A 62 14.72 7.82 1.46
CA GLN A 62 14.38 7.57 0.07
C GLN A 62 12.93 7.90 -0.26
N GLY A 63 12.12 8.22 0.75
CA GLY A 63 10.71 8.51 0.54
C GLY A 63 9.91 7.30 0.08
N GLN A 64 10.08 6.16 0.74
CA GLN A 64 9.45 4.91 0.33
C GLN A 64 8.77 4.24 1.51
N ILE A 65 7.60 3.66 1.26
CA ILE A 65 6.82 2.94 2.25
C ILE A 65 6.63 1.50 1.76
N GLN A 66 6.76 0.55 2.67
CA GLN A 66 6.69 -0.88 2.35
C GLN A 66 5.52 -1.48 3.11
N LEU A 67 4.59 -2.11 2.38
CA LEU A 67 3.41 -2.72 2.94
C LEU A 67 3.38 -4.22 2.65
N HIS A 68 2.76 -4.97 3.55
CA HIS A 68 2.64 -6.42 3.44
C HIS A 68 1.20 -6.79 3.72
N PHE A 69 0.51 -7.33 2.72
CA PHE A 69 -0.92 -7.62 2.77
C PHE A 69 -1.18 -9.10 2.57
N ASN A 70 -2.31 -9.56 3.04
CA ASN A 70 -2.82 -10.90 2.69
C ASN A 70 -3.33 -10.92 1.25
N LEU A 71 -3.22 -12.05 0.61
CA LEU A 71 -3.66 -12.20 -0.78
C LEU A 71 -5.15 -11.92 -0.93
N SER A 72 -5.96 -12.17 0.10
CA SER A 72 -7.38 -11.85 0.06
C SER A 72 -7.66 -10.36 -0.14
N GLN A 73 -6.68 -9.49 0.10
CA GLN A 73 -6.82 -8.05 -0.11
C GLN A 73 -6.46 -7.60 -1.52
N TYR A 74 -6.00 -8.53 -2.39
CA TYR A 74 -5.42 -8.16 -3.68
C TYR A 74 -6.42 -7.45 -4.59
N ASN A 75 -7.60 -8.02 -4.76
CA ASN A 75 -8.59 -7.44 -5.67
C ASN A 75 -9.11 -6.10 -5.17
N SER A 76 -9.36 -5.97 -3.87
CA SER A 76 -9.81 -4.70 -3.32
C SER A 76 -8.74 -3.63 -3.41
N THR A 77 -7.47 -4.01 -3.28
CA THR A 77 -6.36 -3.08 -3.44
C THR A 77 -6.27 -2.55 -4.86
N LEU A 78 -6.34 -3.45 -5.86
CA LEU A 78 -6.31 -3.01 -7.26
C LEU A 78 -7.53 -2.18 -7.62
N ASP A 79 -8.69 -2.53 -7.08
CA ASP A 79 -9.90 -1.76 -7.30
C ASP A 79 -9.76 -0.35 -6.76
N LEU A 80 -9.23 -0.22 -5.55
CA LEU A 80 -8.98 1.09 -4.96
C LEU A 80 -8.04 1.92 -5.83
N LEU A 81 -6.94 1.32 -6.28
CA LEU A 81 -5.91 2.02 -7.05
C LEU A 81 -6.40 2.43 -8.44
N HIS A 82 -7.28 1.63 -9.06
CA HIS A 82 -7.73 1.90 -10.43
C HIS A 82 -8.98 2.77 -10.49
N ASN A 83 -9.83 2.71 -9.49
CA ASN A 83 -11.17 3.27 -9.60
C ASN A 83 -11.42 4.48 -8.71
N GLU A 84 -10.55 4.73 -7.73
CA GLU A 84 -10.66 5.94 -6.91
C GLU A 84 -9.86 7.07 -7.54
N GLY A 85 -10.35 8.28 -7.40
CA GLY A 85 -9.74 9.42 -8.08
C GLY A 85 -8.36 9.79 -7.54
N VAL A 86 -8.25 9.88 -6.23
CA VAL A 86 -7.00 10.26 -5.58
C VAL A 86 -6.71 9.24 -4.49
N VAL A 87 -5.55 8.60 -4.61
CA VAL A 87 -5.12 7.59 -3.65
C VAL A 87 -3.78 8.03 -3.08
N ALA A 88 -3.64 7.93 -1.79
CA ALA A 88 -2.39 8.22 -1.10
C ALA A 88 -1.87 6.98 -0.40
N LEU A 89 -0.57 6.78 -0.50
CA LEU A 89 0.18 5.81 0.28
C LEU A 89 0.61 6.53 1.55
N TYR A 90 0.26 6.02 2.72
CA TYR A 90 0.53 6.74 3.95
C TYR A 90 1.18 5.86 5.01
N TYR A 91 1.86 6.53 5.93
CA TYR A 91 2.48 5.89 7.09
C TYR A 91 2.42 6.85 8.27
N THR A 92 1.84 6.40 9.36
CA THR A 92 1.86 7.15 10.62
C THR A 92 2.69 6.42 11.68
N SER A 93 2.56 5.10 11.72
CA SER A 93 3.30 4.24 12.65
C SER A 93 3.31 2.81 12.12
N SER A 94 4.01 1.93 12.81
CA SER A 94 4.05 0.52 12.44
C SER A 94 2.70 -0.19 12.59
N THR A 95 1.73 0.46 13.21
CA THR A 95 0.38 -0.08 13.36
C THR A 95 -0.66 0.69 12.56
N ASP A 96 -0.24 1.67 11.75
CA ASP A 96 -1.18 2.48 10.97
C ASP A 96 -0.48 2.96 9.72
N ALA A 97 -0.61 2.20 8.67
CA ALA A 97 -0.08 2.52 7.35
C ALA A 97 -0.92 1.80 6.30
N GLY A 98 -0.96 2.34 5.10
CA GLY A 98 -1.74 1.71 4.04
C GLY A 98 -2.01 2.67 2.89
N LEU A 99 -3.14 2.42 2.24
CA LEU A 99 -3.67 3.25 1.17
C LEU A 99 -4.93 3.93 1.68
N LYS A 100 -5.13 5.15 1.25
CA LYS A 100 -6.39 5.84 1.53
C LYS A 100 -6.78 6.65 0.32
N THR A 101 -8.07 6.91 0.17
CA THR A 101 -8.55 7.83 -0.84
C THR A 101 -8.17 9.24 -0.40
N GLY A 102 -8.06 10.12 -1.38
CA GLY A 102 -7.77 11.49 -1.09
C GLY A 102 -8.90 12.15 -0.32
N LYS A 103 -8.95 13.44 -0.38
CA LYS A 103 -9.95 14.18 0.34
C LYS A 103 -11.34 13.73 -0.04
N ASP A 104 -12.11 13.32 0.95
CA ASP A 104 -13.51 13.00 0.75
C ASP A 104 -14.28 14.34 0.67
N PRO A 105 -14.97 14.62 -0.42
CA PRO A 105 -15.69 15.89 -0.55
C PRO A 105 -16.84 16.06 0.43
N PHE A 106 -17.25 15.02 1.10
CA PHE A 106 -18.31 15.07 2.07
C PHE A 106 -17.82 15.29 3.48
N ALA A 107 -16.69 15.21 3.62
CA ALA A 107 -16.19 15.36 4.96
C ALA A 107 -16.32 16.84 5.39
N THR A 108 -17.33 16.68 4.67
CA THR A 108 -17.22 17.18 5.11
C THR A 108 -17.60 17.57 5.58
N PRO A 109 -18.04 18.04 5.48
CA PRO A 109 -18.25 18.05 5.95
C PRO A 109 -18.36 17.86 6.30
N THR A 110 -18.72 18.14 6.22
CA THR A 110 -18.71 17.58 6.59
C THR A 110 -18.42 17.02 6.73
N GLN A 111 -18.63 17.21 6.79
CA GLN A 111 -18.33 16.38 6.99
C GLN A 111 -17.80 15.80 7.35
N ASP A 112 -18.03 16.14 7.58
CA ASP A 112 -17.62 15.39 7.88
C ASP A 112 -17.66 14.77 8.18
N ALA A 113 -18.21 14.78 8.09
CA ALA A 113 -18.26 14.11 8.26
C ALA A 113 -18.23 13.55 8.26
N VAL A 114 -18.59 13.51 8.27
CA VAL A 114 -18.35 12.73 8.14
C VAL A 114 -18.20 12.43 8.33
#